data_076fbf1961a33f18be94d69e85aa2206
#
_entry.id   076fbf1961a33f18be94d69e85aa2206
#
_cell.length_a   1.000
_cell.length_b   1.000
_cell.length_c   1.000
_cell.angle_alpha   90.00
_cell.angle_beta   90.00
_cell.angle_gamma   90.00
#
_symmetry.space_group_name_H-M   'P 1'
#
loop_
_entity.id
_entity.type
_entity.pdbx_description
1 polymer ?
#
loop_
_entity_poly.entity_id
_entity_poly.type
_entity_poly.pdbx_seq_one_letter_code
_entity_poly.pdbx_strand_id
1 'polypeptide(L)'
;MAKVVIDANVIISAAFGGNPLRAVIRAMEEDELYLSQAIERELAEVFSKLSKKLTREQIANLNERMREFVGMAKQVSVSTRVVLSRDAKDDHYLALCKEVKADFLVTGDKDLLTIPPEALKGNGIPCRILTPQEFAEGD
;
A
#
# COMPACT_ATOMS: atom_id res chain seq x y z
N MET A 1 -18.14 -0.10 2.14
CA MET A 1 -16.76 -0.59 1.95
C MET A 1 -15.81 0.59 1.87
N ALA A 2 -14.75 0.51 2.61
CA ALA A 2 -13.71 1.52 2.56
C ALA A 2 -12.85 1.36 1.30
N LYS A 3 -12.26 2.46 0.85
CA LYS A 3 -11.29 2.46 -0.25
C LYS A 3 -9.90 2.50 0.37
N VAL A 4 -9.07 1.52 0.03
CA VAL A 4 -7.78 1.32 0.69
C VAL A 4 -6.64 1.25 -0.31
N VAL A 5 -5.56 1.94 0.01
CA VAL A 5 -4.28 1.85 -0.69
C VAL A 5 -3.26 1.27 0.28
N ILE A 6 -2.51 0.27 -0.16
CA ILE A 6 -1.50 -0.39 0.68
C ILE A 6 -0.12 -0.21 0.06
N ASP A 7 0.84 0.19 0.91
CA ASP A 7 2.24 0.33 0.53
C ASP A 7 2.80 -1.01 0.04
N ALA A 8 3.58 -0.98 -1.04
CA ALA A 8 4.21 -2.15 -1.62
C ALA A 8 4.99 -2.98 -0.59
N ASN A 9 5.69 -2.32 0.33
CA ASN A 9 6.44 -3.03 1.38
C ASN A 9 5.53 -3.80 2.33
N VAL A 10 4.34 -3.29 2.61
CA VAL A 10 3.36 -4.01 3.44
C VAL A 10 2.83 -5.23 2.70
N ILE A 11 2.54 -5.09 1.42
CA ILE A 11 2.06 -6.20 0.58
C ILE A 11 3.08 -7.34 0.55
N ILE A 12 4.35 -7.01 0.35
CA ILE A 12 5.44 -7.98 0.33
C ILE A 12 5.63 -8.62 1.71
N SER A 13 5.64 -7.81 2.78
CA SER A 13 5.80 -8.30 4.15
C SER A 13 4.67 -9.23 4.58
N ALA A 14 3.48 -9.07 4.00
CA ALA A 14 2.34 -9.95 4.28
C ALA A 14 2.63 -11.41 3.96
N ALA A 15 3.52 -11.69 3.00
CA ALA A 15 3.90 -13.06 2.66
C ALA A 15 4.62 -13.77 3.82
N PHE A 16 5.16 -13.00 4.77
CA PHE A 16 5.90 -13.52 5.92
C PHE A 16 5.08 -13.51 7.22
N GLY A 17 3.80 -13.17 7.14
CA GLY A 17 2.88 -13.21 8.29
C GLY A 17 2.83 -11.90 9.08
N GLY A 18 2.35 -11.99 10.33
CA GLY A 18 2.26 -10.87 11.24
C GLY A 18 1.20 -9.84 10.89
N ASN A 19 1.37 -8.63 11.41
CA ASN A 19 0.42 -7.54 11.18
C ASN A 19 0.25 -7.17 9.71
N PRO A 20 1.30 -7.18 8.86
CA PRO A 20 1.10 -6.94 7.44
C PRO A 20 0.11 -7.92 6.80
N LEU A 21 0.21 -9.21 7.13
CA LEU A 21 -0.71 -10.21 6.60
C LEU A 21 -2.14 -9.96 7.10
N ARG A 22 -2.31 -9.67 8.39
CA ARG A 22 -3.62 -9.37 8.97
C ARG A 22 -4.27 -8.18 8.26
N ALA A 23 -3.49 -7.13 8.00
CA ALA A 23 -3.98 -5.94 7.32
C ALA A 23 -4.40 -6.24 5.88
N VAL A 24 -3.57 -6.98 5.14
CA VAL A 24 -3.86 -7.33 3.75
C VAL A 24 -5.10 -8.22 3.66
N ILE A 25 -5.22 -9.23 4.53
CA ILE A 25 -6.39 -10.11 4.55
C ILE A 25 -7.67 -9.30 4.81
N ARG A 26 -7.63 -8.42 5.82
CA ARG A 26 -8.79 -7.58 6.13
C ARG A 26 -9.21 -6.75 4.92
N ALA A 27 -8.26 -6.10 4.28
CA ALA A 27 -8.54 -5.26 3.13
C ALA A 27 -9.11 -6.06 1.96
N MET A 28 -8.57 -7.25 1.71
CA MET A 28 -9.06 -8.13 0.63
C MET A 28 -10.47 -8.63 0.89
N GLU A 29 -10.82 -8.89 2.14
CA GLU A 29 -12.12 -9.42 2.50
C GLU A 29 -13.21 -8.36 2.65
N GLU A 30 -12.85 -7.17 3.14
CA GLU A 30 -13.82 -6.18 3.56
C GLU A 30 -13.84 -4.89 2.74
N ASP A 31 -12.77 -4.59 2.01
CA ASP A 31 -12.58 -3.27 1.41
C ASP A 31 -12.36 -3.33 -0.10
N GLU A 32 -12.36 -2.14 -0.72
CA GLU A 32 -11.96 -1.97 -2.11
C GLU A 32 -10.48 -1.58 -2.14
N LEU A 33 -9.68 -2.38 -2.84
CA LEU A 33 -8.25 -2.15 -3.01
C LEU A 33 -7.95 -1.46 -4.32
N TYR A 34 -7.00 -0.53 -4.30
CA TYR A 34 -6.59 0.20 -5.48
C TYR A 34 -5.09 0.08 -5.70
N LEU A 35 -4.70 -0.06 -6.96
CA LEU A 35 -3.31 -0.09 -7.38
C LEU A 35 -3.07 0.93 -8.48
N SER A 36 -1.85 1.46 -8.49
CA SER A 36 -1.35 2.28 -9.59
C SER A 36 -0.18 1.56 -10.24
N GLN A 37 0.22 2.04 -11.41
CA GLN A 37 1.40 1.51 -12.09
C GLN A 37 2.66 1.71 -11.24
N ALA A 38 2.74 2.84 -10.51
CA ALA A 38 3.88 3.11 -9.64
C ALA A 38 4.00 2.06 -8.52
N ILE A 39 2.89 1.65 -7.90
CA ILE A 39 2.90 0.60 -6.88
C ILE A 39 3.33 -0.73 -7.48
N GLU A 40 2.83 -1.08 -8.66
CA GLU A 40 3.22 -2.32 -9.33
C GLU A 40 4.71 -2.35 -9.64
N ARG A 41 5.30 -1.22 -10.05
CA ARG A 41 6.74 -1.12 -10.28
C ARG A 41 7.52 -1.33 -8.99
N GLU A 42 7.08 -0.74 -7.88
CA GLU A 42 7.71 -0.95 -6.58
C GLU A 42 7.61 -2.40 -6.13
N LEU A 43 6.46 -3.04 -6.33
CA LEU A 43 6.30 -4.46 -6.01
C LEU A 43 7.32 -5.30 -6.78
N ALA A 44 7.49 -5.03 -8.07
CA ALA A 44 8.45 -5.74 -8.90
C ALA A 44 9.89 -5.49 -8.46
N GLU A 45 10.23 -4.27 -8.09
CA GLU A 45 11.57 -3.92 -7.62
C GLU A 45 11.91 -4.60 -6.29
N VAL A 46 10.99 -4.55 -5.33
CA VAL A 46 11.20 -5.17 -4.01
C VAL A 46 11.26 -6.68 -4.15
N PHE A 47 10.39 -7.26 -4.97
CA PHE A 47 10.40 -8.69 -5.26
C PHE A 47 11.74 -9.12 -5.86
N SER A 48 12.24 -8.37 -6.83
CA SER A 48 13.52 -8.66 -7.48
C SER A 48 14.69 -8.66 -6.48
N LYS A 49 14.72 -7.68 -5.59
CA LYS A 49 15.75 -7.59 -4.55
C LYS A 49 15.66 -8.74 -3.57
N LEU A 50 14.45 -9.05 -3.11
CA LEU A 50 14.22 -10.12 -2.14
C LEU A 50 14.48 -11.50 -2.70
N SER A 51 14.17 -11.74 -3.97
CA SER A 51 14.31 -13.05 -4.59
C SER A 51 15.74 -13.58 -4.55
N LYS A 52 16.73 -12.69 -4.45
CA LYS A 52 18.13 -13.07 -4.32
C LYS A 52 18.46 -13.72 -2.98
N LYS A 53 17.61 -13.52 -1.97
CA LYS A 53 17.81 -13.99 -0.61
C LYS A 53 16.85 -15.10 -0.20
N LEU A 54 15.90 -15.44 -1.07
CA LEU A 54 14.85 -16.40 -0.76
C LEU A 54 15.08 -17.73 -1.46
N THR A 55 14.53 -18.79 -0.88
CA THR A 55 14.49 -20.10 -1.53
C THR A 55 13.48 -20.08 -2.67
N ARG A 56 13.55 -21.09 -3.56
CA ARG A 56 12.60 -21.24 -4.65
C ARG A 56 11.15 -21.34 -4.15
N GLU A 57 10.95 -22.06 -3.05
CA GLU A 57 9.64 -22.22 -2.44
C GLU A 57 9.10 -20.90 -1.92
N GLN A 58 9.95 -20.14 -1.22
CA GLN A 58 9.58 -18.81 -0.72
C GLN A 58 9.22 -17.85 -1.86
N ILE A 59 10.01 -17.88 -2.94
CA ILE A 59 9.75 -17.05 -4.12
C ILE A 59 8.40 -17.42 -4.74
N ALA A 60 8.10 -18.72 -4.86
CA ALA A 60 6.83 -19.17 -5.43
C ALA A 60 5.65 -18.72 -4.59
N ASN A 61 5.75 -18.83 -3.25
CA ASN A 61 4.70 -18.39 -2.34
C ASN A 61 4.49 -16.89 -2.41
N LEU A 62 5.56 -16.12 -2.41
CA LEU A 62 5.47 -14.66 -2.51
C LEU A 62 4.84 -14.23 -3.83
N ASN A 63 5.25 -14.85 -4.93
CA ASN A 63 4.73 -14.56 -6.25
C ASN A 63 3.22 -14.84 -6.32
N GLU A 64 2.77 -15.96 -5.74
CA GLU A 64 1.36 -16.31 -5.70
C GLU A 64 0.54 -15.31 -4.91
N ARG A 65 1.04 -14.89 -3.73
CA ARG A 65 0.37 -13.87 -2.90
C ARG A 65 0.24 -12.54 -3.63
N MET A 66 1.31 -12.12 -4.31
CA MET A 66 1.29 -10.89 -5.08
C MET A 66 0.27 -10.94 -6.22
N ARG A 67 0.18 -12.08 -6.90
CA ARG A 67 -0.79 -12.28 -7.98
C ARG A 67 -2.22 -12.20 -7.46
N GLU A 68 -2.51 -12.82 -6.33
CA GLU A 68 -3.84 -12.76 -5.71
C GLU A 68 -4.20 -11.30 -5.37
N PHE A 69 -3.27 -10.58 -4.77
CA PHE A 69 -3.50 -9.18 -4.40
C PHE A 69 -3.77 -8.31 -5.62
N VAL A 70 -2.90 -8.40 -6.62
CA VAL A 70 -3.03 -7.62 -7.87
C VAL A 70 -4.33 -7.96 -8.59
N GLY A 71 -4.72 -9.25 -8.58
CA GLY A 71 -5.96 -9.69 -9.21
C GLY A 71 -7.22 -9.16 -8.54
N MET A 72 -7.17 -8.86 -7.25
CA MET A 72 -8.31 -8.32 -6.52
C MET A 72 -8.38 -6.80 -6.54
N ALA A 73 -7.25 -6.13 -6.75
CA ALA A 73 -7.20 -4.68 -6.70
C ALA A 73 -7.66 -4.05 -8.01
N LYS A 74 -8.24 -2.86 -7.89
CA LYS A 74 -8.64 -2.08 -9.06
C LYS A 74 -7.45 -1.27 -9.57
N GLN A 75 -7.16 -1.40 -10.85
CA GLN A 75 -6.08 -0.64 -11.49
C GLN A 75 -6.55 0.77 -11.81
N VAL A 76 -5.76 1.76 -11.41
CA VAL A 76 -6.11 3.17 -11.62
C VAL A 76 -4.95 3.91 -12.29
N SER A 77 -5.26 4.64 -13.35
CA SER A 77 -4.33 5.58 -13.95
C SER A 77 -4.37 6.88 -13.17
N VAL A 78 -3.22 7.29 -12.63
CA VAL A 78 -3.12 8.48 -11.79
C VAL A 78 -2.61 9.65 -12.60
N SER A 79 -3.43 10.70 -12.72
CA SER A 79 -3.04 11.96 -13.36
C SER A 79 -2.73 13.05 -12.34
N THR A 80 -3.17 12.87 -11.10
CA THR A 80 -2.96 13.80 -10.00
C THR A 80 -1.50 13.83 -9.57
N ARG A 81 -0.99 15.03 -9.27
CA ARG A 81 0.35 15.21 -8.71
C ARG A 81 0.25 15.70 -7.27
N VAL A 82 1.09 15.13 -6.42
CA VAL A 82 1.22 15.54 -5.01
C VAL A 82 2.70 15.65 -4.67
N VAL A 83 3.08 16.74 -4.01
CA VAL A 83 4.44 16.93 -3.49
C VAL A 83 4.28 17.27 -2.02
N LEU A 84 4.43 16.29 -1.15
CA LEU A 84 4.13 16.46 0.27
C LEU A 84 5.04 15.67 1.19
N SER A 85 5.41 14.42 0.85
CA SER A 85 6.25 13.58 1.68
C SER A 85 7.70 14.09 1.70
N ARG A 86 8.42 13.83 2.80
CA ARG A 86 9.86 14.11 2.89
C ARG A 86 10.64 13.36 1.81
N ASP A 87 10.20 12.13 1.51
CA ASP A 87 10.78 11.34 0.44
C ASP A 87 9.83 11.43 -0.76
N ALA A 88 10.29 12.11 -1.81
CA ALA A 88 9.49 12.30 -3.02
C ALA A 88 9.05 10.97 -3.66
N LYS A 89 9.76 9.89 -3.39
CA LYS A 89 9.42 8.55 -3.90
C LYS A 89 8.08 8.05 -3.35
N ASP A 90 7.64 8.58 -2.20
CA ASP A 90 6.40 8.15 -1.55
C ASP A 90 5.20 8.95 -1.98
N ASP A 91 5.40 10.06 -2.70
CA ASP A 91 4.30 10.93 -3.09
C ASP A 91 3.28 10.27 -4.02
N HIS A 92 3.68 9.23 -4.75
CA HIS A 92 2.75 8.53 -5.63
C HIS A 92 1.63 7.82 -4.86
N TYR A 93 1.87 7.41 -3.61
CA TYR A 93 0.83 6.84 -2.76
C TYR A 93 -0.23 7.88 -2.44
N LEU A 94 0.22 9.08 -2.12
CA LEU A 94 -0.66 10.19 -1.81
C LEU A 94 -1.45 10.63 -3.04
N ALA A 95 -0.81 10.63 -4.19
CA ALA A 95 -1.45 10.95 -5.46
C ALA A 95 -2.57 9.94 -5.79
N LEU A 96 -2.31 8.65 -5.57
CA LEU A 96 -3.34 7.62 -5.77
C LEU A 96 -4.48 7.81 -4.78
N CYS A 97 -4.16 8.06 -3.51
CA CYS A 97 -5.19 8.29 -2.50
C CYS A 97 -6.09 9.48 -2.86
N LYS A 98 -5.51 10.54 -3.39
CA LYS A 98 -6.27 11.70 -3.83
C LYS A 98 -7.14 11.37 -5.03
N GLU A 99 -6.58 10.65 -6.02
CA GLU A 99 -7.27 10.28 -7.25
C GLU A 99 -8.53 9.47 -6.98
N VAL A 100 -8.44 8.46 -6.11
CA VAL A 100 -9.56 7.56 -5.82
C VAL A 100 -10.37 7.99 -4.60
N LYS A 101 -9.96 9.02 -3.91
CA LYS A 101 -10.53 9.46 -2.63
C LYS A 101 -10.51 8.33 -1.60
N ALA A 102 -9.33 7.76 -1.41
CA ALA A 102 -9.14 6.64 -0.48
C ALA A 102 -9.46 7.04 0.95
N ASP A 103 -9.99 6.09 1.71
CA ASP A 103 -10.26 6.28 3.13
C ASP A 103 -9.01 6.01 3.97
N PHE A 104 -8.20 5.04 3.54
CA PHE A 104 -7.00 4.62 4.27
C PHE A 104 -5.81 4.39 3.36
N LEU A 105 -4.64 4.79 3.84
CA LEU A 105 -3.35 4.39 3.30
C LEU A 105 -2.63 3.60 4.38
N VAL A 106 -2.33 2.34 4.11
CA VAL A 106 -1.67 1.45 5.07
C VAL A 106 -0.19 1.38 4.73
N THR A 107 0.65 1.79 5.66
CA THR A 107 2.10 1.87 5.45
C THR A 107 2.87 1.71 6.75
N GLY A 108 4.11 1.25 6.67
CA GLY A 108 5.04 1.28 7.78
C GLY A 108 6.09 2.39 7.66
N ASP A 109 6.01 3.19 6.60
CA ASP A 109 6.98 4.23 6.32
C ASP A 109 6.75 5.46 7.19
N LYS A 110 7.77 5.80 7.99
CA LYS A 110 7.71 6.94 8.91
C LYS A 110 7.50 8.28 8.19
N ASP A 111 8.04 8.42 6.99
CA ASP A 111 7.90 9.67 6.23
C ASP A 111 6.46 9.92 5.83
N LEU A 112 5.67 8.86 5.61
CA LEU A 112 4.24 8.97 5.36
C LEU A 112 3.45 9.11 6.66
N LEU A 113 3.78 8.29 7.66
CA LEU A 113 3.07 8.27 8.94
C LEU A 113 3.17 9.57 9.72
N THR A 114 4.21 10.35 9.49
CA THR A 114 4.43 11.62 10.21
C THR A 114 3.83 12.84 9.51
N ILE A 115 3.18 12.66 8.38
CA ILE A 115 2.51 13.78 7.70
C ILE A 115 1.32 14.22 8.58
N PRO A 116 1.26 15.52 8.97
CA PRO A 116 0.14 15.99 9.78
C PRO A 116 -1.19 15.87 9.04
N PRO A 117 -2.28 15.49 9.74
CA PRO A 117 -3.60 15.43 9.11
C PRO A 117 -4.02 16.73 8.43
N GLU A 118 -3.62 17.88 8.98
CA GLU A 118 -3.92 19.19 8.39
C GLU A 118 -3.26 19.36 7.01
N ALA A 119 -2.04 18.83 6.86
CA ALA A 119 -1.33 18.90 5.58
C ALA A 119 -2.00 18.02 4.53
N LEU A 120 -2.48 16.85 4.92
CA LEU A 120 -3.25 15.97 4.03
C LEU A 120 -4.52 16.68 3.58
N LYS A 121 -5.28 17.18 4.53
CA LYS A 121 -6.54 17.87 4.27
C LYS A 121 -6.32 19.10 3.39
N GLY A 122 -5.29 19.89 3.68
CA GLY A 122 -4.95 21.07 2.91
C GLY A 122 -4.58 20.78 1.45
N ASN A 123 -4.13 19.56 1.17
CA ASN A 123 -3.82 19.10 -0.18
C ASN A 123 -4.93 18.29 -0.83
N GLY A 124 -6.10 18.23 -0.22
CA GLY A 124 -7.26 17.51 -0.75
C GLY A 124 -7.12 16.00 -0.71
N ILE A 125 -6.33 15.48 0.24
CA ILE A 125 -6.11 14.05 0.42
C ILE A 125 -6.96 13.59 1.60
N PRO A 126 -8.03 12.81 1.38
CA PRO A 126 -8.99 12.48 2.42
C PRO A 126 -8.57 11.29 3.30
N CYS A 127 -7.51 10.59 2.95
CA CYS A 127 -7.16 9.35 3.63
C CYS A 127 -6.55 9.57 5.01
N ARG A 128 -6.76 8.58 5.88
CA ARG A 128 -5.99 8.44 7.12
C ARG A 128 -4.83 7.50 6.83
N ILE A 129 -3.66 7.83 7.33
CA ILE A 129 -2.46 7.01 7.15
C ILE A 129 -2.28 6.18 8.41
N LEU A 130 -2.31 4.85 8.25
CA LEU A 130 -2.27 3.90 9.36
C LEU A 130 -1.16 2.89 9.17
N THR A 131 -0.61 2.40 10.29
CA THR A 131 0.27 1.23 10.28
C THR A 131 -0.56 -0.03 9.99
N PRO A 132 0.08 -1.12 9.54
CA PRO A 132 -0.63 -2.40 9.40
C PRO A 132 -1.34 -2.84 10.67
N GLN A 133 -0.70 -2.66 11.82
CA GLN A 133 -1.29 -3.02 13.10
C GLN A 133 -2.55 -2.18 13.38
N GLU A 134 -2.44 -0.87 13.23
CA GLU A 134 -3.58 0.02 13.45
C GLU A 134 -4.75 -0.32 12.53
N PHE A 135 -4.47 -0.58 11.26
CA PHE A 135 -5.50 -0.92 10.30
C PHE A 135 -6.14 -2.27 10.62
N ALA A 136 -5.34 -3.28 10.95
CA ALA A 136 -5.83 -4.62 11.27
C ALA A 136 -6.67 -4.64 12.56
N GLU A 137 -6.32 -3.83 13.54
CA GLU A 137 -7.03 -3.73 14.84
C GLU A 137 -8.13 -2.69 14.84
N GLY A 138 -8.16 -1.83 13.84
CA GLY A 138 -9.07 -0.71 13.76
C GLY A 138 -10.51 -1.12 13.57
N ASP A 139 -11.33 -0.18 13.83
CA ASP A 139 -12.78 -0.32 13.78
C ASP A 139 -13.33 -0.28 12.37
#